data_a127c64519081e034d960802584ade52
#
_entry.id   a127c64519081e034d960802584ade52
#
_cell.length_a   1.000
_cell.length_b   1.000
_cell.length_c   1.000
_cell.angle_alpha   90.00
_cell.angle_beta   90.00
_cell.angle_gamma   90.00
#
_symmetry.space_group_name_H-M   'P 1'
#
loop_
_entity.id
_entity.type
_entity.pdbx_description
1 polymer ?
#
loop_
_entity_poly.entity_id
_entity_poly.type
_entity_poly.pdbx_seq_one_letter_code
_entity_poly.pdbx_strand_id
1 'polypeptide(L)'
;MATPDSNLHDASLPGGTADAAQEREQARRLAERYRCGFIDLSEQRIDPELFRTIPADLMFRYNFVPLLANNNTLVIAVADPSQVLLSDELPLLLGKKLILKVATPTQISDLLKRTEQSQRVLDQATEAFTLTVVEEDEETDSNISADSLTQQDSAVSPVVRLVDTVIFTALERRASDIHIEARDIEVAVKYRIDGVLVHAMAPISKDWLSTIISRIKVMSELDIAERRVPQDGRFRVRYKGRFVDFRVSIMPSIHGEDAVLRVLDKETLSEKFQNLSLDVVGFSEMEMRKFRRYIREPYGMVLVTGPTGSGKTTTLYAAINEIKTDEDKIITIEDPVEYQVRGITQIPVNEKKGLTFARGLRSILRHDPDKIMVGEIRDNETAQIAIQSALTGHLVFTTVHANNVTDVIGRFINMGVEPYNFVSALNCILAQRLIRVVCVHCKRPVRYSPEALAGSGLDPDEWSSVQFVEGAGCLECSGTGFHGRSAISELLDLSDHIREMIISRRPTSEIKRAAGEEGMMFLRDSALAKVREGVTTLKEINKVTFIE
;
A
#
# COMPACT_ATOMS: atom_id res chain seq x y z
N MET A 1 -27.21 47.80 -36.04
CA MET A 1 -28.08 46.67 -36.38
C MET A 1 -27.68 45.46 -35.61
N ALA A 2 -28.57 45.10 -34.70
CA ALA A 2 -28.79 43.79 -34.08
C ALA A 2 -27.61 42.97 -33.54
N THR A 3 -27.49 42.99 -32.23
CA THR A 3 -26.95 41.91 -31.38
C THR A 3 -27.97 40.80 -31.24
N PRO A 4 -27.55 39.55 -31.00
CA PRO A 4 -28.34 38.70 -30.14
C PRO A 4 -27.59 38.23 -28.91
N ASP A 5 -28.36 38.15 -27.87
CA ASP A 5 -28.17 37.72 -26.50
C ASP A 5 -27.39 36.44 -26.30
N SER A 6 -26.49 36.49 -25.31
CA SER A 6 -25.87 35.34 -24.65
C SER A 6 -26.68 34.96 -23.42
N ASN A 7 -27.43 33.87 -23.47
CA ASN A 7 -27.98 33.21 -22.30
C ASN A 7 -26.95 32.20 -21.76
N LEU A 8 -26.28 32.56 -20.70
CA LEU A 8 -25.54 31.66 -19.81
C LEU A 8 -26.58 30.91 -18.96
N HIS A 9 -26.76 29.63 -19.24
CA HIS A 9 -27.45 28.73 -18.33
C HIS A 9 -26.51 28.38 -17.16
N ASP A 10 -26.86 28.95 -16.03
CA ASP A 10 -26.40 28.61 -14.69
C ASP A 10 -26.92 27.18 -14.35
N ALA A 11 -26.06 26.19 -14.45
CA ALA A 11 -26.38 24.82 -14.02
C ALA A 11 -26.04 24.68 -12.54
N SER A 12 -27.00 25.06 -11.69
CA SER A 12 -27.03 24.74 -10.28
C SER A 12 -27.02 23.22 -10.07
N LEU A 13 -26.01 22.70 -9.34
CA LEU A 13 -25.94 21.35 -8.86
C LEU A 13 -27.13 20.98 -7.95
N PRO A 14 -27.77 19.80 -8.09
CA PRO A 14 -28.96 19.44 -7.32
C PRO A 14 -28.60 19.15 -5.85
N GLY A 15 -29.43 19.69 -4.96
CA GLY A 15 -29.35 19.66 -3.52
C GLY A 15 -29.51 18.26 -2.90
N GLY A 16 -28.41 17.60 -2.59
CA GLY A 16 -28.42 16.29 -1.91
C GLY A 16 -28.70 16.30 -0.41
N THR A 17 -28.71 17.46 0.25
CA THR A 17 -28.87 17.54 1.72
C THR A 17 -30.31 17.82 2.17
N ALA A 18 -31.11 18.49 1.38
CA ALA A 18 -32.51 18.77 1.68
C ALA A 18 -33.41 17.54 1.49
N ASP A 19 -33.17 16.73 0.44
CA ASP A 19 -33.88 15.48 0.20
C ASP A 19 -33.64 14.43 1.28
N ALA A 20 -32.40 14.25 1.73
CA ALA A 20 -32.06 13.29 2.78
C ALA A 20 -32.68 13.64 4.14
N ALA A 21 -32.80 14.93 4.47
CA ALA A 21 -33.47 15.37 5.69
C ALA A 21 -34.98 15.14 5.61
N GLN A 22 -35.57 15.32 4.45
CA GLN A 22 -37.01 15.10 4.21
C GLN A 22 -37.35 13.61 4.25
N GLU A 23 -36.53 12.73 3.66
CA GLU A 23 -36.69 11.27 3.76
C GLU A 23 -36.61 10.78 5.21
N ARG A 24 -35.66 11.29 5.99
CA ARG A 24 -35.53 10.95 7.42
C ARG A 24 -36.76 11.35 8.22
N GLU A 25 -37.31 12.51 7.98
CA GLU A 25 -38.50 12.97 8.65
C GLU A 25 -39.74 12.14 8.27
N GLN A 26 -39.87 11.76 6.98
CA GLN A 26 -40.94 10.84 6.54
C GLN A 26 -40.81 9.46 7.18
N ALA A 27 -39.59 8.89 7.23
CA ALA A 27 -39.36 7.60 7.86
C ALA A 27 -39.67 7.61 9.36
N ARG A 28 -39.40 8.70 10.09
CA ARG A 28 -39.80 8.88 11.50
C ARG A 28 -41.30 8.90 11.68
N ARG A 29 -42.02 9.66 10.83
CA ARG A 29 -43.49 9.72 10.86
C ARG A 29 -44.14 8.36 10.57
N LEU A 30 -43.60 7.58 9.64
CA LEU A 30 -44.01 6.21 9.37
C LEU A 30 -43.75 5.30 10.58
N ALA A 31 -42.59 5.41 11.21
CA ALA A 31 -42.26 4.65 12.40
C ALA A 31 -43.22 4.92 13.55
N GLU A 32 -43.57 6.17 13.81
CA GLU A 32 -44.57 6.56 14.83
C GLU A 32 -45.96 6.05 14.50
N ARG A 33 -46.42 6.19 13.25
CA ARG A 33 -47.74 5.77 12.79
C ARG A 33 -47.97 4.26 12.96
N TYR A 34 -46.94 3.45 12.67
CA TYR A 34 -47.04 1.99 12.76
C TYR A 34 -46.46 1.42 14.05
N ARG A 35 -46.13 2.27 15.04
CA ARG A 35 -45.52 1.90 16.32
C ARG A 35 -44.26 1.04 16.18
N CYS A 36 -43.48 1.29 15.12
CA CYS A 36 -42.18 0.69 14.89
C CYS A 36 -41.08 1.68 15.30
N GLY A 37 -39.89 1.20 15.68
CA GLY A 37 -38.74 2.08 15.96
C GLY A 37 -38.13 2.61 14.67
N PHE A 38 -37.76 3.88 14.63
CA PHE A 38 -36.90 4.42 13.57
C PHE A 38 -35.45 4.01 13.82
N ILE A 39 -34.69 3.71 12.76
CA ILE A 39 -33.27 3.40 12.82
C ILE A 39 -32.50 4.11 11.69
N ASP A 40 -31.35 4.69 12.03
CA ASP A 40 -30.41 5.26 11.06
C ASP A 40 -29.36 4.22 10.71
N LEU A 41 -29.39 3.70 9.48
CA LEU A 41 -28.49 2.64 9.02
C LEU A 41 -27.07 3.14 8.74
N SER A 42 -26.84 4.47 8.67
CA SER A 42 -25.51 5.04 8.48
C SER A 42 -24.60 4.88 9.70
N GLU A 43 -25.16 4.73 10.89
CA GLU A 43 -24.43 4.59 12.16
C GLU A 43 -24.37 3.14 12.68
N GLN A 44 -25.11 2.22 12.07
CA GLN A 44 -25.21 0.84 12.51
C GLN A 44 -24.14 -0.05 11.88
N ARG A 45 -23.41 -0.78 12.73
CA ARG A 45 -22.62 -1.94 12.30
C ARG A 45 -23.57 -3.12 12.14
N ILE A 46 -23.74 -3.57 10.91
CA ILE A 46 -24.54 -4.76 10.60
C ILE A 46 -23.62 -5.97 10.64
N ASP A 47 -24.10 -7.04 11.28
CA ASP A 47 -23.38 -8.31 11.37
C ASP A 47 -23.34 -8.99 9.98
N PRO A 48 -22.15 -9.18 9.37
CA PRO A 48 -22.03 -9.84 8.07
C PRO A 48 -22.53 -11.30 8.08
N GLU A 49 -22.44 -11.99 9.21
CA GLU A 49 -22.94 -13.37 9.36
C GLU A 49 -24.46 -13.42 9.23
N LEU A 50 -25.15 -12.43 9.79
CA LEU A 50 -26.59 -12.34 9.70
C LEU A 50 -27.07 -12.16 8.26
N PHE A 51 -26.33 -11.38 7.45
CA PHE A 51 -26.62 -11.22 6.02
C PHE A 51 -26.45 -12.52 5.23
N ARG A 52 -25.51 -13.38 5.61
CA ARG A 52 -25.28 -14.68 4.96
C ARG A 52 -26.34 -15.73 5.27
N THR A 53 -26.99 -15.62 6.41
CA THR A 53 -28.03 -16.58 6.82
C THR A 53 -29.37 -16.34 6.13
N ILE A 54 -29.55 -15.20 5.46
CA ILE A 54 -30.81 -14.83 4.80
C ILE A 54 -30.56 -14.78 3.27
N PRO A 55 -31.37 -15.48 2.46
CA PRO A 55 -31.23 -15.43 1.01
C PRO A 55 -31.35 -14.00 0.47
N ALA A 56 -30.38 -13.59 -0.37
CA ALA A 56 -30.29 -12.23 -0.89
C ALA A 56 -31.52 -11.85 -1.72
N ASP A 57 -32.07 -12.79 -2.49
CA ASP A 57 -33.29 -12.62 -3.30
C ASP A 57 -34.50 -12.20 -2.45
N LEU A 58 -34.62 -12.69 -1.22
CA LEU A 58 -35.67 -12.26 -0.28
C LEU A 58 -35.45 -10.84 0.19
N MET A 59 -34.21 -10.46 0.51
CA MET A 59 -33.89 -9.09 0.96
C MET A 59 -34.19 -8.06 -0.13
N PHE A 60 -33.88 -8.39 -1.40
CA PHE A 60 -34.20 -7.51 -2.54
C PHE A 60 -35.69 -7.50 -2.87
N ARG A 61 -36.34 -8.68 -2.88
CA ARG A 61 -37.75 -8.80 -3.24
C ARG A 61 -38.66 -8.08 -2.26
N TYR A 62 -38.33 -8.13 -0.96
CA TYR A 62 -39.13 -7.51 0.09
C TYR A 62 -38.50 -6.18 0.60
N ASN A 63 -37.40 -5.73 0.00
CA ASN A 63 -36.69 -4.49 0.29
C ASN A 63 -36.45 -4.24 1.78
N PHE A 64 -35.79 -5.21 2.43
CA PHE A 64 -35.47 -5.14 3.85
C PHE A 64 -34.00 -5.45 4.14
N VAL A 65 -33.49 -4.97 5.27
CA VAL A 65 -32.15 -5.21 5.79
C VAL A 65 -32.26 -5.88 7.17
N PRO A 66 -31.62 -7.07 7.40
CA PRO A 66 -31.59 -7.69 8.70
C PRO A 66 -30.65 -6.93 9.65
N LEU A 67 -31.08 -6.71 10.88
CA LEU A 67 -30.36 -5.95 11.90
C LEU A 67 -29.84 -6.82 13.04
N LEU A 68 -30.67 -7.75 13.53
CA LEU A 68 -30.32 -8.59 14.67
C LEU A 68 -31.19 -9.87 14.64
N ALA A 69 -30.58 -11.02 14.89
CA ALA A 69 -31.29 -12.28 15.00
C ALA A 69 -31.08 -12.91 16.38
N ASN A 70 -32.17 -13.35 16.99
CA ASN A 70 -32.16 -14.25 18.12
C ASN A 70 -32.81 -15.58 17.71
N ASN A 71 -32.74 -16.62 18.53
CA ASN A 71 -33.18 -17.97 18.19
C ASN A 71 -34.55 -18.04 17.49
N ASN A 72 -35.52 -17.20 17.86
CA ASN A 72 -36.88 -17.23 17.32
C ASN A 72 -37.37 -15.88 16.77
N THR A 73 -36.54 -14.84 16.77
CA THR A 73 -36.90 -13.48 16.37
C THR A 73 -35.87 -12.86 15.47
N LEU A 74 -36.29 -12.18 14.40
CA LEU A 74 -35.44 -11.42 13.49
C LEU A 74 -35.92 -9.97 13.48
N VAL A 75 -35.00 -9.04 13.77
CA VAL A 75 -35.24 -7.60 13.64
C VAL A 75 -34.80 -7.17 12.24
N ILE A 76 -35.69 -6.55 11.49
CA ILE A 76 -35.43 -6.08 10.13
C ILE A 76 -35.74 -4.58 9.99
N ALA A 77 -34.98 -3.88 9.16
CA ALA A 77 -35.25 -2.52 8.73
C ALA A 77 -35.98 -2.53 7.38
N VAL A 78 -37.08 -1.80 7.28
CA VAL A 78 -37.92 -1.70 6.08
C VAL A 78 -38.21 -0.22 5.78
N ALA A 79 -38.43 0.09 4.52
CA ALA A 79 -38.77 1.44 4.10
C ALA A 79 -40.26 1.77 4.40
N ASP A 80 -41.15 0.80 4.22
CA ASP A 80 -42.57 0.95 4.42
C ASP A 80 -43.12 -0.28 5.18
N PRO A 81 -43.46 -0.10 6.47
CA PRO A 81 -44.02 -1.19 7.30
C PRO A 81 -45.49 -1.50 7.00
N SER A 82 -46.15 -0.78 6.10
CA SER A 82 -47.56 -1.02 5.72
C SER A 82 -47.73 -2.17 4.72
N GLN A 83 -46.65 -2.69 4.15
CA GLN A 83 -46.72 -3.78 3.18
C GLN A 83 -47.18 -5.07 3.82
N VAL A 84 -48.36 -5.55 3.43
CA VAL A 84 -49.00 -6.78 3.94
C VAL A 84 -48.12 -8.01 3.75
N LEU A 85 -47.38 -8.08 2.65
CA LEU A 85 -46.47 -9.19 2.35
C LEU A 85 -45.33 -9.35 3.37
N LEU A 86 -44.90 -8.26 4.00
CA LEU A 86 -43.88 -8.30 5.07
C LEU A 86 -44.41 -8.92 6.36
N SER A 87 -45.69 -8.80 6.63
CA SER A 87 -46.31 -9.30 7.86
C SER A 87 -46.73 -10.75 7.75
N ASP A 88 -47.16 -11.20 6.60
CA ASP A 88 -47.81 -12.48 6.37
C ASP A 88 -46.91 -13.54 5.74
N GLU A 89 -46.16 -13.20 4.67
CA GLU A 89 -45.34 -14.17 3.94
C GLU A 89 -43.92 -14.31 4.47
N LEU A 90 -43.25 -13.18 4.80
CA LEU A 90 -41.84 -13.19 5.18
C LEU A 90 -41.56 -13.97 6.47
N PRO A 91 -42.41 -13.91 7.54
CA PRO A 91 -42.22 -14.76 8.73
C PRO A 91 -42.30 -16.25 8.42
N LEU A 92 -43.17 -16.65 7.49
CA LEU A 92 -43.32 -18.05 7.08
C LEU A 92 -42.11 -18.55 6.30
N LEU A 93 -41.57 -17.73 5.40
CA LEU A 93 -40.39 -18.05 4.60
C LEU A 93 -39.11 -18.14 5.42
N LEU A 94 -38.98 -17.28 6.44
CA LEU A 94 -37.80 -17.23 7.30
C LEU A 94 -37.90 -18.10 8.55
N GLY A 95 -39.08 -18.63 8.86
CA GLY A 95 -39.34 -19.44 10.06
C GLY A 95 -39.11 -18.70 11.38
N LYS A 96 -39.17 -17.36 11.37
CA LYS A 96 -38.87 -16.50 12.52
C LYS A 96 -39.92 -15.41 12.68
N LYS A 97 -40.17 -15.01 13.94
CA LYS A 97 -41.02 -13.86 14.24
C LYS A 97 -40.26 -12.56 13.86
N LEU A 98 -40.91 -11.69 13.09
CA LEU A 98 -40.28 -10.44 12.65
C LEU A 98 -40.60 -9.28 13.61
N ILE A 99 -39.59 -8.45 13.87
CA ILE A 99 -39.75 -7.13 14.49
C ILE A 99 -39.30 -6.10 13.47
N LEU A 100 -40.23 -5.22 13.08
CA LEU A 100 -39.99 -4.20 12.08
C LEU A 100 -39.39 -2.93 12.70
N LYS A 101 -38.40 -2.38 12.06
CA LYS A 101 -37.92 -1.00 12.26
C LYS A 101 -37.99 -0.26 10.93
N VAL A 102 -38.14 1.05 10.97
CA VAL A 102 -38.23 1.87 9.75
C VAL A 102 -36.89 2.58 9.52
N ALA A 103 -36.38 2.51 8.28
CA ALA A 103 -35.22 3.25 7.83
C ALA A 103 -35.56 3.97 6.52
N THR A 104 -34.68 4.87 6.06
CA THR A 104 -34.94 5.57 4.80
C THR A 104 -34.78 4.63 3.60
N PRO A 105 -35.60 4.77 2.54
CA PRO A 105 -35.49 3.95 1.32
C PRO A 105 -34.10 3.99 0.71
N THR A 106 -33.48 5.17 0.70
CA THR A 106 -32.12 5.38 0.17
C THR A 106 -31.08 4.57 0.96
N GLN A 107 -31.13 4.60 2.31
CA GLN A 107 -30.19 3.83 3.13
C GLN A 107 -30.35 2.31 2.95
N ILE A 108 -31.59 1.80 2.86
CA ILE A 108 -31.85 0.38 2.58
C ILE A 108 -31.29 0.00 1.21
N SER A 109 -31.62 0.76 0.16
CA SER A 109 -31.17 0.51 -1.19
C SER A 109 -29.65 0.54 -1.33
N ASP A 110 -28.98 1.52 -0.72
CA ASP A 110 -27.52 1.64 -0.74
C ASP A 110 -26.83 0.47 -0.01
N LEU A 111 -27.43 0.02 1.07
CA LEU A 111 -26.88 -1.08 1.85
C LEU A 111 -27.06 -2.42 1.12
N LEU A 112 -28.24 -2.65 0.51
CA LEU A 112 -28.50 -3.83 -0.32
C LEU A 112 -27.59 -3.85 -1.56
N LYS A 113 -27.42 -2.71 -2.26
CA LYS A 113 -26.50 -2.60 -3.41
C LYS A 113 -25.04 -2.87 -3.05
N ARG A 114 -24.58 -2.36 -1.90
CA ARG A 114 -23.23 -2.66 -1.38
C ARG A 114 -23.04 -4.15 -1.12
N THR A 115 -24.05 -4.80 -0.57
CA THR A 115 -24.01 -6.23 -0.29
C THR A 115 -24.10 -7.06 -1.57
N GLU A 116 -24.96 -6.67 -2.52
CA GLU A 116 -25.08 -7.31 -3.84
C GLU A 116 -23.81 -7.17 -4.68
N GLN A 117 -23.22 -5.96 -4.71
CA GLN A 117 -21.95 -5.74 -5.41
C GLN A 117 -20.81 -6.57 -4.80
N SER A 118 -20.75 -6.69 -3.47
CA SER A 118 -19.76 -7.53 -2.80
C SER A 118 -20.00 -9.01 -3.08
N GLN A 119 -21.24 -9.45 -3.16
CA GLN A 119 -21.60 -10.83 -3.43
C GLN A 119 -21.52 -11.18 -4.92
N ARG A 120 -21.97 -10.29 -5.82
CA ARG A 120 -21.80 -10.45 -7.28
C ARG A 120 -20.34 -10.40 -7.72
N VAL A 121 -19.51 -9.56 -7.10
CA VAL A 121 -18.06 -9.54 -7.35
C VAL A 121 -17.42 -10.86 -6.90
N LEU A 122 -17.87 -11.44 -5.80
CA LEU A 122 -17.45 -12.76 -5.34
C LEU A 122 -17.96 -13.88 -6.26
N ASP A 123 -19.23 -13.84 -6.67
CA ASP A 123 -19.86 -14.86 -7.51
C ASP A 123 -19.36 -14.76 -8.97
N GLN A 124 -19.22 -13.56 -9.52
CA GLN A 124 -18.66 -13.33 -10.87
C GLN A 124 -17.15 -13.61 -10.91
N ALA A 125 -16.41 -13.32 -9.83
CA ALA A 125 -15.01 -13.71 -9.72
C ALA A 125 -14.85 -15.23 -9.58
N THR A 126 -15.81 -15.92 -8.94
CA THR A 126 -15.79 -17.39 -8.80
C THR A 126 -16.28 -18.13 -10.03
N GLU A 127 -17.16 -17.55 -10.86
CA GLU A 127 -17.65 -18.21 -12.10
C GLU A 127 -16.76 -17.98 -13.32
N ALA A 128 -15.98 -16.88 -13.35
CA ALA A 128 -15.23 -16.47 -14.54
C ALA A 128 -13.70 -16.55 -14.40
N PHE A 129 -13.14 -16.97 -13.26
CA PHE A 129 -11.71 -16.83 -13.02
C PHE A 129 -11.08 -18.07 -12.37
N THR A 130 -10.35 -18.82 -13.19
CA THR A 130 -9.38 -19.82 -12.72
C THR A 130 -8.00 -19.20 -12.89
N LEU A 131 -7.24 -19.04 -11.80
CA LEU A 131 -5.85 -18.65 -11.89
C LEU A 131 -5.06 -19.78 -12.55
N THR A 132 -4.47 -19.49 -13.71
CA THR A 132 -3.56 -20.42 -14.35
C THR A 132 -2.16 -20.15 -13.79
N VAL A 133 -1.63 -21.12 -13.03
CA VAL A 133 -0.22 -21.14 -12.66
C VAL A 133 0.60 -21.50 -13.89
N VAL A 134 1.60 -20.70 -14.23
CA VAL A 134 2.43 -20.87 -15.43
C VAL A 134 3.81 -21.34 -15.00
N GLU A 135 4.31 -22.43 -15.61
CA GLU A 135 5.68 -22.91 -15.41
C GLU A 135 6.70 -21.99 -16.10
N GLU A 136 7.90 -21.84 -15.53
CA GLU A 136 8.89 -20.85 -16.00
C GLU A 136 9.48 -21.14 -17.41
N ASP A 137 9.28 -22.31 -17.98
CA ASP A 137 9.92 -22.73 -19.24
C ASP A 137 9.10 -22.49 -20.53
N GLU A 138 7.90 -21.92 -20.43
CA GLU A 138 7.07 -21.62 -21.62
C GLU A 138 7.29 -20.19 -22.16
N GLU A 139 8.48 -19.89 -22.68
CA GLU A 139 8.73 -18.77 -23.63
C GLU A 139 8.50 -19.19 -25.09
N THR A 140 7.68 -20.16 -25.38
CA THR A 140 7.35 -20.53 -26.75
C THR A 140 5.90 -20.22 -27.08
N ASP A 141 5.74 -19.32 -28.08
CA ASP A 141 4.51 -19.08 -28.83
C ASP A 141 3.82 -20.39 -29.23
N SER A 142 2.98 -20.92 -28.38
CA SER A 142 1.99 -21.89 -28.78
C SER A 142 0.59 -21.35 -28.46
N ASN A 143 -0.08 -20.89 -29.50
CA ASN A 143 -1.52 -20.61 -29.52
C ASN A 143 -2.28 -21.86 -29.08
N ILE A 144 -2.44 -22.05 -27.78
CA ILE A 144 -3.41 -23.00 -27.25
C ILE A 144 -4.75 -22.27 -27.25
N SER A 145 -5.58 -22.62 -28.23
CA SER A 145 -6.93 -22.11 -28.38
C SER A 145 -7.74 -22.40 -27.11
N ALA A 146 -8.54 -21.44 -26.70
CA ALA A 146 -9.42 -21.45 -25.53
C ALA A 146 -10.46 -22.59 -25.49
N ASP A 147 -10.52 -23.44 -26.51
CA ASP A 147 -11.53 -24.51 -26.68
C ASP A 147 -11.19 -25.85 -25.99
N SER A 148 -9.98 -26.02 -25.44
CA SER A 148 -9.62 -27.30 -24.79
C SER A 148 -9.87 -27.32 -23.26
N LEU A 149 -10.29 -26.21 -22.65
CA LEU A 149 -10.50 -26.07 -21.19
C LEU A 149 -11.97 -26.17 -20.74
N THR A 150 -12.92 -26.31 -21.66
CA THR A 150 -14.37 -26.30 -21.36
C THR A 150 -14.96 -27.64 -20.92
N GLN A 151 -14.19 -28.70 -20.67
CA GLN A 151 -14.75 -30.01 -20.34
C GLN A 151 -14.43 -30.59 -18.95
N GLN A 152 -13.93 -29.80 -17.98
CA GLN A 152 -13.70 -30.29 -16.60
C GLN A 152 -14.22 -29.39 -15.48
N ASP A 153 -15.30 -28.65 -15.68
CA ASP A 153 -15.77 -27.58 -14.77
C ASP A 153 -16.69 -28.03 -13.62
N SER A 154 -16.77 -29.31 -13.27
CA SER A 154 -17.72 -29.72 -12.22
C SER A 154 -17.13 -30.10 -10.85
N ALA A 155 -15.84 -29.92 -10.59
CA ALA A 155 -15.23 -30.39 -9.34
C ALA A 155 -14.07 -29.53 -8.78
N VAL A 156 -14.02 -28.24 -9.02
CA VAL A 156 -12.99 -27.40 -8.36
C VAL A 156 -13.30 -27.28 -6.88
N SER A 157 -12.37 -27.75 -6.03
CA SER A 157 -12.53 -27.68 -4.55
C SER A 157 -12.83 -26.27 -4.07
N PRO A 158 -13.75 -26.08 -3.11
CA PRO A 158 -14.07 -24.77 -2.53
C PRO A 158 -12.84 -24.01 -2.00
N VAL A 159 -11.81 -24.74 -1.54
CA VAL A 159 -10.55 -24.15 -1.04
C VAL A 159 -9.71 -23.58 -2.17
N VAL A 160 -9.67 -24.25 -3.32
CA VAL A 160 -8.95 -23.73 -4.50
C VAL A 160 -9.56 -22.40 -4.91
N ARG A 161 -10.89 -22.34 -5.01
CA ARG A 161 -11.61 -21.09 -5.31
C ARG A 161 -11.36 -20.01 -4.27
N LEU A 162 -11.32 -20.35 -2.98
CA LEU A 162 -11.03 -19.41 -1.90
C LEU A 162 -9.63 -18.78 -2.05
N VAL A 163 -8.60 -19.60 -2.26
CA VAL A 163 -7.21 -19.11 -2.43
C VAL A 163 -7.10 -18.26 -3.69
N ASP A 164 -7.69 -18.70 -4.79
CA ASP A 164 -7.70 -17.96 -6.06
C ASP A 164 -8.41 -16.59 -5.88
N THR A 165 -9.55 -16.56 -5.18
CA THR A 165 -10.29 -15.31 -4.86
C THR A 165 -9.47 -14.38 -3.97
N VAL A 166 -8.78 -14.92 -2.96
CA VAL A 166 -7.88 -14.13 -2.08
C VAL A 166 -6.78 -13.47 -2.90
N ILE A 167 -6.15 -14.21 -3.82
CA ILE A 167 -5.08 -13.68 -4.68
C ILE A 167 -5.64 -12.64 -5.65
N PHE A 168 -6.76 -12.94 -6.32
CA PHE A 168 -7.40 -12.02 -7.27
C PHE A 168 -7.78 -10.69 -6.61
N THR A 169 -8.46 -10.75 -5.47
CA THR A 169 -8.87 -9.55 -4.72
C THR A 169 -7.66 -8.74 -4.23
N ALA A 170 -6.56 -9.41 -3.86
CA ALA A 170 -5.31 -8.74 -3.49
C ALA A 170 -4.74 -7.94 -4.67
N LEU A 171 -4.75 -8.51 -5.87
CA LEU A 171 -4.30 -7.82 -7.10
C LEU A 171 -5.20 -6.63 -7.44
N GLU A 172 -6.52 -6.77 -7.35
CA GLU A 172 -7.46 -5.68 -7.59
C GLU A 172 -7.28 -4.52 -6.59
N ARG A 173 -7.11 -4.85 -5.31
CA ARG A 173 -6.88 -3.88 -4.24
C ARG A 173 -5.44 -3.39 -4.17
N ARG A 174 -4.57 -3.79 -5.10
CA ARG A 174 -3.15 -3.39 -5.19
C ARG A 174 -2.38 -3.68 -3.90
N ALA A 175 -2.64 -4.82 -3.30
CA ALA A 175 -1.89 -5.28 -2.14
C ALA A 175 -0.44 -5.60 -2.53
N SER A 176 0.50 -5.22 -1.69
CA SER A 176 1.92 -5.62 -1.84
C SER A 176 2.19 -7.00 -1.27
N ASP A 177 1.45 -7.40 -0.22
CA ASP A 177 1.61 -8.70 0.44
C ASP A 177 0.23 -9.22 0.89
N ILE A 178 0.08 -10.55 0.84
CA ILE A 178 -1.05 -11.30 1.39
C ILE A 178 -0.52 -12.05 2.60
N HIS A 179 -1.15 -11.89 3.75
CA HIS A 179 -0.82 -12.60 4.97
C HIS A 179 -1.96 -13.56 5.32
N ILE A 180 -1.62 -14.82 5.55
CA ILE A 180 -2.51 -15.87 6.04
C ILE A 180 -1.95 -16.30 7.38
N GLU A 181 -2.60 -15.88 8.46
CA GLU A 181 -2.15 -16.07 9.84
C GLU A 181 -2.99 -17.12 10.54
N ALA A 182 -2.34 -18.16 11.03
CA ALA A 182 -2.96 -19.18 11.89
C ALA A 182 -3.17 -18.62 13.29
N ARG A 183 -4.39 -18.67 13.78
CA ARG A 183 -4.74 -18.29 15.15
C ARG A 183 -5.31 -19.46 15.92
N ASP A 184 -5.65 -19.25 17.19
CA ASP A 184 -6.14 -20.31 18.07
C ASP A 184 -7.38 -21.03 17.48
N ILE A 185 -8.40 -20.28 17.09
CA ILE A 185 -9.69 -20.81 16.61
C ILE A 185 -10.00 -20.45 15.16
N GLU A 186 -9.24 -19.57 14.53
CA GLU A 186 -9.52 -19.00 13.22
C GLU A 186 -8.27 -18.81 12.35
N VAL A 187 -8.47 -18.58 11.06
CA VAL A 187 -7.46 -18.13 10.11
C VAL A 187 -7.78 -16.69 9.72
N ALA A 188 -6.84 -15.78 9.95
CA ALA A 188 -6.98 -14.40 9.53
C ALA A 188 -6.25 -14.16 8.20
N VAL A 189 -6.99 -13.69 7.20
CA VAL A 189 -6.43 -13.24 5.91
C VAL A 189 -6.35 -11.72 5.91
N LYS A 190 -5.15 -11.20 5.66
CA LYS A 190 -4.88 -9.75 5.61
C LYS A 190 -4.13 -9.36 4.36
N TYR A 191 -4.40 -8.17 3.88
CA TYR A 191 -3.64 -7.53 2.79
C TYR A 191 -2.80 -6.39 3.33
N ARG A 192 -1.59 -6.25 2.82
CA ARG A 192 -0.81 -5.03 3.02
C ARG A 192 -1.09 -4.09 1.86
N ILE A 193 -1.83 -3.03 2.12
CA ILE A 193 -2.18 -1.98 1.15
C ILE A 193 -1.55 -0.68 1.62
N ASP A 194 -0.79 -0.03 0.73
CA ASP A 194 -0.06 1.20 1.05
C ASP A 194 0.77 1.13 2.35
N GLY A 195 1.37 -0.06 2.62
CA GLY A 195 2.21 -0.34 3.78
C GLY A 195 1.47 -0.76 5.05
N VAL A 196 0.13 -0.70 5.09
CA VAL A 196 -0.67 -1.04 6.27
C VAL A 196 -1.42 -2.35 6.07
N LEU A 197 -1.44 -3.21 7.10
CA LEU A 197 -2.21 -4.44 7.11
C LEU A 197 -3.69 -4.15 7.38
N VAL A 198 -4.55 -4.61 6.48
CA VAL A 198 -6.00 -4.54 6.61
C VAL A 198 -6.60 -5.93 6.47
N HIS A 199 -7.69 -6.22 7.15
CA HIS A 199 -8.39 -7.49 6.97
C HIS A 199 -8.92 -7.59 5.53
N ALA A 200 -8.64 -8.73 4.89
CA ALA A 200 -9.10 -9.04 3.54
C ALA A 200 -10.59 -9.42 3.55
N MET A 201 -10.97 -10.21 4.52
CA MET A 201 -12.30 -10.79 4.71
C MET A 201 -12.54 -11.11 6.19
N ALA A 202 -13.73 -11.60 6.51
CA ALA A 202 -14.02 -12.16 7.84
C ALA A 202 -13.08 -13.36 8.10
N PRO A 203 -12.71 -13.60 9.37
CA PRO A 203 -11.89 -14.76 9.73
C PRO A 203 -12.55 -16.08 9.27
N ILE A 204 -11.71 -17.03 8.86
CA ILE A 204 -12.12 -18.33 8.34
C ILE A 204 -11.95 -19.38 9.45
N SER A 205 -12.80 -20.44 9.50
CA SER A 205 -12.60 -21.54 10.44
C SER A 205 -11.21 -22.15 10.31
N LYS A 206 -10.59 -22.47 11.43
CA LYS A 206 -9.26 -23.12 11.52
C LYS A 206 -9.20 -24.44 10.75
N ASP A 207 -10.32 -25.14 10.59
CA ASP A 207 -10.39 -26.41 9.85
C ASP A 207 -9.87 -26.30 8.41
N TRP A 208 -9.97 -25.11 7.81
CA TRP A 208 -9.52 -24.84 6.46
C TRP A 208 -8.02 -24.53 6.34
N LEU A 209 -7.34 -24.25 7.47
CA LEU A 209 -5.93 -23.83 7.46
C LEU A 209 -5.03 -24.81 6.69
N SER A 210 -5.09 -26.09 7.06
CA SER A 210 -4.24 -27.13 6.45
C SER A 210 -4.44 -27.22 4.93
N THR A 211 -5.69 -27.09 4.47
CA THR A 211 -6.01 -27.18 3.05
C THR A 211 -5.59 -25.92 2.29
N ILE A 212 -5.75 -24.73 2.89
CA ILE A 212 -5.28 -23.46 2.33
C ILE A 212 -3.75 -23.48 2.16
N ILE A 213 -3.02 -23.84 3.21
CA ILE A 213 -1.54 -23.92 3.18
C ILE A 213 -1.07 -24.97 2.18
N SER A 214 -1.71 -26.14 2.13
CA SER A 214 -1.38 -27.18 1.14
C SER A 214 -1.57 -26.68 -0.30
N ARG A 215 -2.64 -25.95 -0.59
CA ARG A 215 -2.86 -25.33 -1.91
C ARG A 215 -1.73 -24.35 -2.27
N ILE A 216 -1.33 -23.50 -1.33
CA ILE A 216 -0.24 -22.53 -1.54
C ILE A 216 1.09 -23.27 -1.77
N LYS A 217 1.37 -24.34 -1.00
CA LYS A 217 2.57 -25.18 -1.20
C LYS A 217 2.59 -25.81 -2.58
N VAL A 218 1.45 -26.37 -3.05
CA VAL A 218 1.35 -26.92 -4.40
C VAL A 218 1.65 -25.86 -5.46
N MET A 219 1.03 -24.69 -5.35
CA MET A 219 1.25 -23.58 -6.30
C MET A 219 2.70 -23.10 -6.33
N SER A 220 3.43 -23.27 -5.25
CA SER A 220 4.80 -22.75 -5.05
C SER A 220 5.86 -23.86 -5.14
N GLU A 221 5.49 -25.08 -5.50
CA GLU A 221 6.35 -26.27 -5.60
C GLU A 221 7.08 -26.59 -4.27
N LEU A 222 6.39 -26.40 -3.14
CA LEU A 222 6.92 -26.65 -1.80
C LEU A 222 6.49 -28.04 -1.29
N ASP A 223 7.24 -28.57 -0.33
CA ASP A 223 6.94 -29.86 0.31
C ASP A 223 5.69 -29.76 1.21
N ILE A 224 4.61 -30.44 0.80
CA ILE A 224 3.33 -30.48 1.53
C ILE A 224 3.44 -31.25 2.84
N ALA A 225 4.32 -32.25 2.90
CA ALA A 225 4.47 -33.12 4.08
C ALA A 225 5.29 -32.44 5.20
N GLU A 226 6.25 -31.60 4.84
CA GLU A 226 7.06 -30.89 5.82
C GLU A 226 6.32 -29.68 6.38
N ARG A 227 6.17 -29.62 7.72
CA ARG A 227 5.42 -28.57 8.45
C ARG A 227 6.20 -27.98 9.62
N ARG A 228 7.46 -28.39 9.82
CA ARG A 228 8.26 -28.08 11.01
C ARG A 228 9.35 -27.05 10.76
N VAL A 229 9.67 -26.82 9.49
CA VAL A 229 10.71 -25.87 9.09
C VAL A 229 10.16 -24.85 8.10
N PRO A 230 10.70 -23.62 8.07
CA PRO A 230 10.31 -22.62 7.08
C PRO A 230 10.60 -23.10 5.66
N GLN A 231 9.73 -22.72 4.72
CA GLN A 231 9.88 -22.99 3.31
C GLN A 231 9.64 -21.71 2.52
N ASP A 232 10.50 -21.46 1.53
CA ASP A 232 10.38 -20.34 0.62
C ASP A 232 10.20 -20.86 -0.81
N GLY A 233 9.26 -20.29 -1.55
CA GLY A 233 8.95 -20.67 -2.92
C GLY A 233 8.48 -19.49 -3.75
N ARG A 234 8.07 -19.82 -4.96
CA ARG A 234 7.56 -18.83 -5.90
C ARG A 234 6.56 -19.48 -6.84
N PHE A 235 5.63 -18.68 -7.34
CA PHE A 235 4.75 -19.07 -8.45
C PHE A 235 4.39 -17.84 -9.27
N ARG A 236 3.90 -18.09 -10.48
CA ARG A 236 3.47 -17.06 -11.41
C ARG A 236 2.02 -17.29 -11.79
N VAL A 237 1.25 -16.20 -11.88
CA VAL A 237 -0.14 -16.26 -12.37
C VAL A 237 -0.34 -15.30 -13.52
N ARG A 238 -1.30 -15.61 -14.37
CA ARG A 238 -1.76 -14.71 -15.44
C ARG A 238 -2.96 -13.91 -14.94
N TYR A 239 -2.85 -12.59 -14.94
CA TYR A 239 -3.88 -11.67 -14.47
C TYR A 239 -4.14 -10.57 -15.51
N LYS A 240 -5.36 -10.50 -16.04
CA LYS A 240 -5.75 -9.49 -17.05
C LYS A 240 -4.76 -9.40 -18.23
N GLY A 241 -4.29 -10.56 -18.73
CA GLY A 241 -3.38 -10.66 -19.86
C GLY A 241 -1.90 -10.48 -19.55
N ARG A 242 -1.50 -10.20 -18.31
CA ARG A 242 -0.13 -9.98 -17.85
C ARG A 242 0.30 -11.01 -16.81
N PHE A 243 1.62 -11.17 -16.64
CA PHE A 243 2.18 -12.07 -15.65
C PHE A 243 2.47 -11.36 -14.33
N VAL A 244 2.06 -11.98 -13.23
CA VAL A 244 2.36 -11.51 -11.87
C VAL A 244 3.08 -12.62 -11.12
N ASP A 245 4.29 -12.32 -10.66
CA ASP A 245 5.09 -13.23 -9.85
C ASP A 245 4.71 -13.10 -8.37
N PHE A 246 4.77 -14.22 -7.66
CA PHE A 246 4.60 -14.26 -6.21
C PHE A 246 5.81 -14.91 -5.55
N ARG A 247 6.35 -14.28 -4.50
CA ARG A 247 7.28 -14.91 -3.56
C ARG A 247 6.49 -15.36 -2.35
N VAL A 248 6.65 -16.60 -2.00
CA VAL A 248 5.92 -17.25 -0.90
C VAL A 248 6.90 -17.62 0.19
N SER A 249 6.58 -17.26 1.43
CA SER A 249 7.27 -17.75 2.61
C SER A 249 6.25 -18.37 3.54
N ILE A 250 6.48 -19.63 3.90
CA ILE A 250 5.66 -20.39 4.84
C ILE A 250 6.50 -20.67 6.09
N MET A 251 5.94 -20.40 7.25
CA MET A 251 6.64 -20.52 8.52
C MET A 251 5.76 -21.24 9.56
N PRO A 252 6.28 -22.25 10.27
CA PRO A 252 5.56 -22.89 11.36
C PRO A 252 5.35 -21.92 12.52
N SER A 253 4.13 -21.90 13.06
CA SER A 253 3.76 -21.18 14.27
C SER A 253 3.11 -22.12 15.29
N ILE A 254 2.82 -21.63 16.50
CA ILE A 254 2.19 -22.43 17.56
C ILE A 254 0.77 -22.90 17.22
N HIS A 255 0.11 -22.22 16.31
CA HIS A 255 -1.27 -22.53 15.90
C HIS A 255 -1.38 -23.23 14.56
N GLY A 256 -0.26 -23.47 13.88
CA GLY A 256 -0.17 -24.08 12.56
C GLY A 256 0.88 -23.37 11.70
N GLU A 257 0.74 -23.42 10.38
CA GLU A 257 1.64 -22.72 9.47
C GLU A 257 1.04 -21.38 9.04
N ASP A 258 1.86 -20.33 9.07
CA ASP A 258 1.55 -19.01 8.51
C ASP A 258 2.13 -18.90 7.09
N ALA A 259 1.46 -18.19 6.20
CA ALA A 259 1.97 -17.90 4.88
C ALA A 259 1.96 -16.40 4.57
N VAL A 260 3.02 -15.93 3.94
CA VAL A 260 3.11 -14.58 3.37
C VAL A 260 3.41 -14.69 1.88
N LEU A 261 2.54 -14.11 1.06
CA LEU A 261 2.70 -14.07 -0.39
C LEU A 261 2.97 -12.61 -0.79
N ARG A 262 4.19 -12.32 -1.26
CA ARG A 262 4.55 -11.01 -1.78
C ARG A 262 4.23 -10.92 -3.26
N VAL A 263 3.49 -9.89 -3.64
CA VAL A 263 3.07 -9.62 -5.01
C VAL A 263 4.18 -8.88 -5.76
N LEU A 264 4.61 -9.40 -6.91
CA LEU A 264 5.64 -8.83 -7.77
C LEU A 264 5.07 -8.62 -9.18
N ASP A 265 4.29 -7.56 -9.37
CA ASP A 265 3.71 -7.19 -10.67
C ASP A 265 4.76 -6.41 -11.50
N LYS A 266 5.70 -7.14 -12.08
CA LYS A 266 6.85 -6.58 -12.81
C LYS A 266 6.45 -5.78 -14.05
N GLU A 267 5.41 -6.20 -14.77
CA GLU A 267 4.97 -5.53 -16.01
C GLU A 267 4.37 -4.16 -15.71
N THR A 268 3.40 -4.09 -14.80
CA THR A 268 2.83 -2.79 -14.37
C THR A 268 3.89 -1.87 -13.74
N LEU A 269 4.81 -2.45 -12.98
CA LEU A 269 5.92 -1.69 -12.43
C LEU A 269 6.85 -1.21 -13.56
N SER A 270 7.25 -2.08 -14.49
CA SER A 270 8.13 -1.71 -15.61
C SER A 270 7.53 -0.58 -16.46
N GLU A 271 6.26 -0.64 -16.82
CA GLU A 271 5.59 0.44 -17.56
C GLU A 271 5.56 1.76 -16.79
N LYS A 272 5.23 1.72 -15.50
CA LYS A 272 5.26 2.90 -14.63
C LYS A 272 6.66 3.44 -14.45
N PHE A 273 7.67 2.57 -14.38
CA PHE A 273 9.06 2.95 -14.11
C PHE A 273 9.85 3.34 -15.37
N GLN A 274 9.41 2.97 -16.57
CA GLN A 274 10.01 3.50 -17.81
C GLN A 274 9.90 5.03 -17.89
N ASN A 275 8.82 5.59 -17.34
CA ASN A 275 8.56 7.03 -17.26
C ASN A 275 8.69 7.58 -15.84
N LEU A 276 9.37 6.86 -14.93
CA LEU A 276 9.52 7.29 -13.55
C LEU A 276 10.40 8.55 -13.48
N SER A 277 9.78 9.64 -13.10
CA SER A 277 10.42 10.93 -12.81
C SER A 277 10.53 11.14 -11.31
N LEU A 278 11.50 11.92 -10.88
CA LEU A 278 11.62 12.35 -9.49
C LEU A 278 10.40 13.15 -9.03
N ASP A 279 9.66 13.79 -9.93
CA ASP A 279 8.49 14.60 -9.60
C ASP A 279 7.36 13.79 -8.94
N VAL A 280 7.26 12.49 -9.23
CA VAL A 280 6.24 11.63 -8.62
C VAL A 280 6.61 11.11 -7.23
N VAL A 281 7.86 11.31 -6.77
CA VAL A 281 8.31 10.83 -5.46
C VAL A 281 7.68 11.63 -4.33
N GLY A 282 7.49 12.93 -4.53
CA GLY A 282 6.77 13.81 -3.59
C GLY A 282 7.67 14.66 -2.70
N PHE A 283 8.93 14.89 -3.07
CA PHE A 283 9.82 15.82 -2.39
C PHE A 283 9.32 17.27 -2.50
N SER A 284 9.75 18.13 -1.58
CA SER A 284 9.54 19.57 -1.73
C SER A 284 10.33 20.12 -2.93
N GLU A 285 9.86 21.23 -3.52
CA GLU A 285 10.57 21.84 -4.65
C GLU A 285 12.02 22.21 -4.33
N MET A 286 12.28 22.63 -3.10
CA MET A 286 13.62 23.02 -2.67
C MET A 286 14.54 21.80 -2.58
N GLU A 287 14.08 20.72 -1.95
CA GLU A 287 14.84 19.47 -1.86
C GLU A 287 15.04 18.84 -3.22
N MET A 288 14.01 18.86 -4.08
CA MET A 288 14.08 18.37 -5.45
C MET A 288 15.16 19.10 -6.26
N ARG A 289 15.22 20.43 -6.16
CA ARG A 289 16.26 21.22 -6.85
C ARG A 289 17.66 20.88 -6.35
N LYS A 290 17.83 20.73 -5.02
CA LYS A 290 19.12 20.32 -4.44
C LYS A 290 19.51 18.91 -4.87
N PHE A 291 18.58 17.96 -4.79
CA PHE A 291 18.83 16.56 -5.15
C PHE A 291 19.17 16.41 -6.63
N ARG A 292 18.45 17.12 -7.53
CA ARG A 292 18.75 17.17 -8.98
C ARG A 292 20.14 17.74 -9.28
N ARG A 293 20.65 18.65 -8.47
CA ARG A 293 22.03 19.14 -8.59
C ARG A 293 23.01 18.00 -8.28
N TYR A 294 22.83 17.29 -7.17
CA TYR A 294 23.76 16.25 -6.74
C TYR A 294 23.80 15.03 -7.64
N ILE A 295 22.68 14.63 -8.21
CA ILE A 295 22.65 13.49 -9.14
C ILE A 295 23.29 13.82 -10.51
N ARG A 296 23.56 15.09 -10.81
CA ARG A 296 24.22 15.56 -12.04
C ARG A 296 25.69 15.92 -11.85
N GLU A 297 26.19 15.76 -10.63
CA GLU A 297 27.63 15.93 -10.40
C GLU A 297 28.41 14.88 -11.20
N PRO A 298 29.61 15.23 -11.71
CA PRO A 298 30.38 14.32 -12.58
C PRO A 298 30.87 13.07 -11.84
N TYR A 299 31.08 13.15 -10.54
CA TYR A 299 31.51 12.04 -9.68
C TYR A 299 31.07 12.28 -8.22
N GLY A 300 31.29 11.27 -7.39
CA GLY A 300 30.93 11.32 -5.98
C GLY A 300 29.88 10.29 -5.63
N MET A 301 29.34 10.37 -4.42
CA MET A 301 28.37 9.40 -3.89
C MET A 301 27.06 10.08 -3.51
N VAL A 302 25.97 9.62 -4.07
CA VAL A 302 24.59 9.97 -3.68
C VAL A 302 24.04 8.83 -2.84
N LEU A 303 23.76 9.08 -1.57
CA LEU A 303 23.34 8.08 -0.62
C LEU A 303 21.88 8.31 -0.20
N VAL A 304 21.04 7.29 -0.39
CA VAL A 304 19.63 7.30 0.04
C VAL A 304 19.44 6.35 1.21
N THR A 305 18.82 6.82 2.30
CA THR A 305 18.59 6.00 3.50
C THR A 305 17.13 5.99 3.93
N GLY A 306 16.79 5.07 4.79
CA GLY A 306 15.47 4.88 5.37
C GLY A 306 15.18 3.40 5.63
N PRO A 307 14.09 3.10 6.36
CA PRO A 307 13.67 1.73 6.64
C PRO A 307 13.26 0.98 5.37
N THR A 308 13.03 -0.32 5.51
CA THR A 308 12.46 -1.13 4.42
C THR A 308 11.10 -0.58 4.01
N GLY A 309 10.85 -0.49 2.71
CA GLY A 309 9.60 0.07 2.18
C GLY A 309 9.50 1.59 2.18
N SER A 310 10.58 2.34 2.45
CA SER A 310 10.60 3.81 2.38
C SER A 310 10.70 4.38 0.96
N GLY A 311 10.81 3.54 -0.07
CA GLY A 311 10.87 3.95 -1.47
C GLY A 311 12.28 4.28 -2.00
N LYS A 312 13.35 3.88 -1.31
CA LYS A 312 14.75 4.14 -1.70
C LYS A 312 15.05 3.73 -3.13
N THR A 313 14.75 2.48 -3.49
CA THR A 313 14.98 1.94 -4.83
C THR A 313 14.22 2.73 -5.89
N THR A 314 12.97 3.09 -5.61
CA THR A 314 12.15 3.93 -6.51
C THR A 314 12.81 5.29 -6.77
N THR A 315 13.31 5.94 -5.71
CA THR A 315 14.00 7.23 -5.82
C THR A 315 15.31 7.12 -6.60
N LEU A 316 16.10 6.07 -6.33
CA LEU A 316 17.35 5.86 -7.07
C LEU A 316 17.10 5.57 -8.55
N TYR A 317 16.11 4.75 -8.88
CA TYR A 317 15.75 4.48 -10.27
C TYR A 317 15.18 5.73 -10.96
N ALA A 318 14.38 6.55 -10.27
CA ALA A 318 13.93 7.83 -10.81
C ALA A 318 15.11 8.78 -11.08
N ALA A 319 16.07 8.85 -10.17
CA ALA A 319 17.28 9.63 -10.33
C ALA A 319 18.11 9.16 -11.54
N ILE A 320 18.34 7.85 -11.66
CA ILE A 320 19.08 7.26 -12.77
C ILE A 320 18.35 7.49 -14.10
N ASN A 321 17.02 7.30 -14.13
CA ASN A 321 16.23 7.56 -15.34
C ASN A 321 16.33 9.03 -15.81
N GLU A 322 16.42 9.99 -14.87
CA GLU A 322 16.51 11.41 -15.21
C GLU A 322 17.89 11.81 -15.77
N ILE A 323 18.95 11.08 -15.40
CA ILE A 323 20.32 11.41 -15.79
C ILE A 323 20.94 10.46 -16.81
N LYS A 324 20.25 9.38 -17.18
CA LYS A 324 20.77 8.43 -18.17
C LYS A 324 20.82 9.06 -19.56
N THR A 325 21.89 8.83 -20.26
CA THR A 325 22.08 9.18 -21.69
C THR A 325 22.58 7.95 -22.45
N ASP A 326 22.56 7.98 -23.76
CA ASP A 326 23.12 6.91 -24.57
C ASP A 326 24.66 6.92 -24.56
N GLU A 327 25.28 7.98 -24.06
CA GLU A 327 26.72 8.15 -23.93
C GLU A 327 27.27 7.59 -22.63
N ASP A 328 26.40 7.37 -21.61
CA ASP A 328 26.78 6.92 -20.27
C ASP A 328 26.60 5.40 -20.10
N LYS A 329 27.61 4.73 -19.60
CA LYS A 329 27.53 3.34 -19.19
C LYS A 329 27.13 3.24 -17.73
N ILE A 330 25.88 2.84 -17.49
CA ILE A 330 25.31 2.69 -16.16
C ILE A 330 25.23 1.21 -15.80
N ILE A 331 25.84 0.82 -14.68
CA ILE A 331 25.82 -0.56 -14.19
C ILE A 331 25.30 -0.58 -12.75
N THR A 332 24.38 -1.52 -12.46
CA THR A 332 23.88 -1.73 -11.10
C THR A 332 24.22 -3.10 -10.58
N ILE A 333 24.34 -3.23 -9.25
CA ILE A 333 24.39 -4.50 -8.55
C ILE A 333 23.36 -4.50 -7.42
N GLU A 334 22.45 -5.49 -7.37
CA GLU A 334 21.24 -5.46 -6.58
C GLU A 334 20.89 -6.82 -5.96
N ASP A 335 20.20 -6.83 -4.81
CA ASP A 335 19.78 -8.05 -4.09
C ASP A 335 18.30 -7.99 -3.67
N PRO A 336 17.40 -8.42 -4.57
CA PRO A 336 17.58 -8.67 -6.01
C PRO A 336 17.28 -7.43 -6.87
N VAL A 337 17.40 -7.57 -8.19
CA VAL A 337 16.84 -6.61 -9.16
C VAL A 337 15.31 -6.62 -9.04
N GLU A 338 14.72 -5.47 -8.67
CA GLU A 338 13.26 -5.38 -8.46
C GLU A 338 12.49 -5.31 -9.79
N TYR A 339 13.00 -4.58 -10.77
CA TYR A 339 12.46 -4.49 -12.13
C TYR A 339 13.54 -4.03 -13.11
N GLN A 340 13.33 -4.37 -14.37
CA GLN A 340 14.29 -4.06 -15.43
C GLN A 340 14.15 -2.62 -15.89
N VAL A 341 15.27 -1.91 -16.01
CA VAL A 341 15.36 -0.56 -16.55
C VAL A 341 16.09 -0.60 -17.88
N ARG A 342 15.46 -0.11 -18.94
CA ARG A 342 16.09 -0.09 -20.28
C ARG A 342 17.32 0.80 -20.32
N GLY A 343 18.36 0.36 -21.03
CA GLY A 343 19.61 1.10 -21.19
C GLY A 343 20.56 1.02 -19.99
N ILE A 344 20.31 0.10 -19.04
CA ILE A 344 21.13 -0.10 -17.86
C ILE A 344 21.53 -1.57 -17.76
N THR A 345 22.77 -1.84 -17.40
CA THR A 345 23.24 -3.20 -17.10
C THR A 345 22.98 -3.51 -15.63
N GLN A 346 22.05 -4.41 -15.33
CA GLN A 346 21.66 -4.77 -13.97
C GLN A 346 22.18 -6.16 -13.60
N ILE A 347 22.93 -6.27 -12.51
CA ILE A 347 23.57 -7.50 -12.04
C ILE A 347 22.89 -7.95 -10.75
N PRO A 348 22.21 -9.12 -10.72
CA PRO A 348 21.68 -9.67 -9.47
C PRO A 348 22.79 -10.29 -8.63
N VAL A 349 22.81 -10.00 -7.34
CA VAL A 349 23.64 -10.71 -6.36
C VAL A 349 23.25 -12.20 -6.33
N ASN A 350 24.23 -13.07 -6.18
CA ASN A 350 24.04 -14.51 -6.02
C ASN A 350 25.06 -15.07 -5.01
N GLU A 351 24.77 -14.95 -3.74
CA GLU A 351 25.67 -15.39 -2.67
C GLU A 351 25.99 -16.88 -2.73
N LYS A 352 25.02 -17.72 -3.16
CA LYS A 352 25.21 -19.18 -3.33
C LYS A 352 26.30 -19.50 -4.35
N LYS A 353 26.50 -18.63 -5.37
CA LYS A 353 27.56 -18.74 -6.37
C LYS A 353 28.76 -17.83 -6.07
N GLY A 354 28.81 -17.21 -4.89
CA GLY A 354 29.88 -16.31 -4.46
C GLY A 354 29.89 -14.96 -5.17
N LEU A 355 28.80 -14.54 -5.83
CA LEU A 355 28.64 -13.21 -6.38
C LEU A 355 28.03 -12.29 -5.31
N THR A 356 28.89 -11.72 -4.47
CA THR A 356 28.53 -10.75 -3.43
C THR A 356 28.57 -9.32 -3.98
N PHE A 357 28.05 -8.35 -3.22
CA PHE A 357 28.15 -6.93 -3.55
C PHE A 357 29.60 -6.49 -3.81
N ALA A 358 30.51 -6.79 -2.89
CA ALA A 358 31.93 -6.42 -3.00
C ALA A 358 32.59 -7.02 -4.24
N ARG A 359 32.37 -8.33 -4.49
CA ARG A 359 32.94 -9.02 -5.65
C ARG A 359 32.38 -8.49 -6.97
N GLY A 360 31.08 -8.27 -7.03
CA GLY A 360 30.41 -7.70 -8.20
C GLY A 360 30.89 -6.28 -8.50
N LEU A 361 30.96 -5.43 -7.47
CA LEU A 361 31.43 -4.04 -7.61
C LEU A 361 32.88 -3.97 -8.13
N ARG A 362 33.79 -4.82 -7.63
CA ARG A 362 35.15 -4.92 -8.21
C ARG A 362 35.15 -5.34 -9.67
N SER A 363 34.20 -6.17 -10.10
CA SER A 363 34.08 -6.53 -11.51
C SER A 363 33.53 -5.38 -12.33
N ILE A 364 32.53 -4.67 -11.83
CA ILE A 364 31.93 -3.49 -12.48
C ILE A 364 33.00 -2.45 -12.83
N LEU A 365 33.92 -2.16 -11.92
CA LEU A 365 35.00 -1.19 -12.13
C LEU A 365 35.96 -1.54 -13.30
N ARG A 366 35.96 -2.80 -13.75
CA ARG A 366 36.72 -3.23 -14.94
C ARG A 366 35.90 -3.23 -16.23
N HIS A 367 34.63 -2.83 -16.12
CA HIS A 367 33.71 -2.74 -17.26
C HIS A 367 33.50 -1.30 -17.77
N ASP A 368 34.39 -0.39 -17.37
CA ASP A 368 34.38 1.02 -17.84
C ASP A 368 33.03 1.70 -17.58
N PRO A 369 32.53 1.74 -16.31
CA PRO A 369 31.27 2.39 -15.99
C PRO A 369 31.47 3.90 -15.79
N ASP A 370 30.50 4.73 -16.17
CA ASP A 370 30.41 6.14 -15.78
C ASP A 370 29.64 6.30 -14.47
N LYS A 371 28.55 5.56 -14.36
CA LYS A 371 27.66 5.61 -13.19
C LYS A 371 27.41 4.20 -12.65
N ILE A 372 27.47 4.08 -11.34
CA ILE A 372 27.34 2.80 -10.62
C ILE A 372 26.21 2.91 -9.62
N MET A 373 25.32 1.93 -9.55
CA MET A 373 24.39 1.79 -8.43
C MET A 373 24.69 0.51 -7.64
N VAL A 374 24.96 0.67 -6.35
CA VAL A 374 25.08 -0.42 -5.40
C VAL A 374 23.79 -0.47 -4.59
N GLY A 375 23.02 -1.54 -4.72
CA GLY A 375 21.70 -1.66 -4.12
C GLY A 375 21.70 -1.29 -2.64
N GLU A 376 22.65 -1.80 -1.88
CA GLU A 376 22.90 -1.39 -0.50
C GLU A 376 24.34 -1.68 -0.03
N ILE A 377 24.79 -0.92 0.96
CA ILE A 377 26.05 -1.14 1.67
C ILE A 377 25.75 -1.75 3.02
N ARG A 378 26.20 -3.00 3.23
CA ARG A 378 26.01 -3.77 4.48
C ARG A 378 27.29 -3.93 5.29
N ASP A 379 28.45 -3.88 4.64
CA ASP A 379 29.76 -4.22 5.18
C ASP A 379 30.84 -3.23 4.80
N ASN A 380 31.97 -3.29 5.55
CA ASN A 380 33.13 -2.43 5.33
C ASN A 380 33.74 -2.59 3.94
N GLU A 381 33.84 -3.82 3.43
CA GLU A 381 34.49 -4.10 2.13
C GLU A 381 33.74 -3.42 0.98
N THR A 382 32.42 -3.59 0.95
CA THR A 382 31.56 -2.92 -0.05
C THR A 382 31.62 -1.39 0.10
N ALA A 383 31.61 -0.88 1.36
CA ALA A 383 31.71 0.55 1.64
C ALA A 383 33.00 1.15 1.08
N GLN A 384 34.15 0.51 1.36
CA GLN A 384 35.45 1.00 0.90
C GLN A 384 35.56 1.02 -0.63
N ILE A 385 35.07 -0.03 -1.31
CA ILE A 385 35.11 -0.07 -2.79
C ILE A 385 34.20 1.01 -3.38
N ALA A 386 32.99 1.20 -2.83
CA ALA A 386 32.06 2.22 -3.30
C ALA A 386 32.61 3.65 -3.12
N ILE A 387 33.22 3.93 -1.96
CA ILE A 387 33.88 5.22 -1.66
C ILE A 387 35.05 5.44 -2.61
N GLN A 388 35.91 4.43 -2.78
CA GLN A 388 37.06 4.53 -3.70
C GLN A 388 36.58 4.78 -5.14
N SER A 389 35.52 4.13 -5.57
CA SER A 389 34.91 4.36 -6.89
C SER A 389 34.47 5.82 -7.06
N ALA A 390 33.81 6.38 -6.06
CA ALA A 390 33.36 7.78 -6.06
C ALA A 390 34.55 8.76 -6.10
N LEU A 391 35.63 8.46 -5.37
CA LEU A 391 36.84 9.29 -5.35
C LEU A 391 37.67 9.20 -6.65
N THR A 392 37.48 8.12 -7.41
CA THR A 392 38.24 7.88 -8.68
C THR A 392 37.48 8.30 -9.93
N GLY A 393 36.40 9.08 -9.80
CA GLY A 393 35.73 9.72 -10.93
C GLY A 393 34.38 9.13 -11.33
N HIS A 394 33.83 8.17 -10.57
CA HIS A 394 32.52 7.59 -10.86
C HIS A 394 31.42 8.25 -10.03
N LEU A 395 30.22 8.40 -10.61
CA LEU A 395 29.04 8.78 -9.84
C LEU A 395 28.39 7.51 -9.27
N VAL A 396 28.42 7.38 -7.94
CA VAL A 396 27.96 6.18 -7.22
C VAL A 396 26.64 6.45 -6.51
N PHE A 397 25.62 5.68 -6.82
CA PHE A 397 24.33 5.67 -6.12
C PHE A 397 24.28 4.48 -5.17
N THR A 398 23.85 4.69 -3.94
CA THR A 398 23.74 3.57 -3.00
C THR A 398 22.69 3.81 -1.93
N THR A 399 22.35 2.74 -1.20
CA THR A 399 21.50 2.83 -0.02
C THR A 399 22.19 2.27 1.22
N VAL A 400 21.72 2.75 2.37
CA VAL A 400 22.05 2.23 3.68
C VAL A 400 20.79 2.16 4.51
N HIS A 401 20.67 1.23 5.42
CA HIS A 401 19.59 1.18 6.39
C HIS A 401 19.94 2.03 7.62
N ALA A 402 19.46 3.27 7.66
CA ALA A 402 19.51 4.13 8.83
C ALA A 402 18.19 4.93 8.92
N ASN A 403 17.88 5.52 10.08
CA ASN A 403 16.60 6.16 10.31
C ASN A 403 16.56 7.63 9.85
N ASN A 404 17.70 8.29 9.86
CA ASN A 404 17.89 9.69 9.48
C ASN A 404 19.30 9.88 8.89
N VAL A 405 19.59 11.10 8.42
CA VAL A 405 20.88 11.41 7.77
C VAL A 405 22.07 11.32 8.72
N THR A 406 21.90 11.70 10.00
CA THR A 406 22.99 11.67 10.98
C THR A 406 23.34 10.25 11.43
N ASP A 407 22.36 9.34 11.47
CA ASP A 407 22.58 7.91 11.77
C ASP A 407 23.45 7.24 10.69
N VAL A 408 23.39 7.71 9.43
CA VAL A 408 24.24 7.22 8.35
C VAL A 408 25.71 7.44 8.66
N ILE A 409 26.07 8.63 9.17
CA ILE A 409 27.44 8.99 9.54
C ILE A 409 27.94 8.02 10.61
N GLY A 410 27.18 7.83 11.69
CA GLY A 410 27.49 6.88 12.75
C GLY A 410 27.66 5.45 12.22
N ARG A 411 26.81 5.04 11.27
CA ARG A 411 26.88 3.69 10.69
C ARG A 411 28.16 3.44 9.88
N PHE A 412 28.60 4.40 9.06
CA PHE A 412 29.87 4.28 8.33
C PHE A 412 31.07 4.27 9.26
N ILE A 413 31.09 5.09 10.31
CA ILE A 413 32.13 5.07 11.35
C ILE A 413 32.16 3.70 12.04
N ASN A 414 31.00 3.14 12.41
CA ASN A 414 30.91 1.83 13.05
C ASN A 414 31.32 0.67 12.13
N MET A 415 31.15 0.82 10.82
CA MET A 415 31.70 -0.13 9.84
C MET A 415 33.22 -0.03 9.68
N GLY A 416 33.88 0.92 10.36
CA GLY A 416 35.33 1.11 10.28
C GLY A 416 35.79 1.92 9.06
N VAL A 417 34.89 2.69 8.46
CA VAL A 417 35.24 3.60 7.37
C VAL A 417 35.85 4.89 7.94
N GLU A 418 37.00 5.32 7.39
CA GLU A 418 37.61 6.58 7.80
C GLU A 418 36.75 7.78 7.39
N PRO A 419 36.39 8.68 8.35
CA PRO A 419 35.50 9.81 8.12
C PRO A 419 35.96 10.70 6.96
N TYR A 420 37.26 10.94 6.83
CA TYR A 420 37.82 11.76 5.75
C TYR A 420 37.48 11.22 4.37
N ASN A 421 37.68 9.91 4.15
CA ASN A 421 37.40 9.28 2.86
C ASN A 421 35.90 9.28 2.54
N PHE A 422 35.08 8.98 3.57
CA PHE A 422 33.64 8.98 3.41
C PHE A 422 33.09 10.37 3.03
N VAL A 423 33.48 11.38 3.78
CA VAL A 423 33.03 12.76 3.57
C VAL A 423 33.50 13.30 2.22
N SER A 424 34.74 12.97 1.81
CA SER A 424 35.29 13.41 0.52
C SER A 424 34.58 12.78 -0.67
N ALA A 425 34.03 11.59 -0.51
CA ALA A 425 33.29 10.89 -1.56
C ALA A 425 31.82 11.36 -1.66
N LEU A 426 31.24 11.91 -0.60
CA LEU A 426 29.81 12.21 -0.53
C LEU A 426 29.42 13.51 -1.23
N ASN A 427 28.39 13.44 -2.08
CA ASN A 427 27.68 14.59 -2.62
C ASN A 427 26.51 14.98 -1.71
N CYS A 428 25.69 14.02 -1.31
CA CYS A 428 24.60 14.24 -0.36
C CYS A 428 24.14 12.94 0.33
N ILE A 429 23.43 13.10 1.44
CA ILE A 429 22.68 12.03 2.11
C ILE A 429 21.20 12.43 2.13
N LEU A 430 20.34 11.58 1.58
CA LEU A 430 18.89 11.74 1.55
C LEU A 430 18.24 10.68 2.43
N ALA A 431 17.62 11.07 3.55
CA ALA A 431 16.77 10.15 4.29
C ALA A 431 15.30 10.31 3.88
N GLN A 432 14.61 9.19 3.75
CA GLN A 432 13.27 9.14 3.17
C GLN A 432 12.34 8.19 3.94
N ARG A 433 11.08 8.59 4.06
CA ARG A 433 9.97 7.73 4.51
C ARG A 433 8.76 7.93 3.62
N LEU A 434 7.86 6.95 3.59
CA LEU A 434 6.59 7.06 2.89
C LEU A 434 5.46 7.30 3.88
N ILE A 435 4.58 8.24 3.53
CA ILE A 435 3.32 8.52 4.20
C ILE A 435 2.18 8.23 3.24
N ARG A 436 1.03 7.80 3.77
CA ARG A 436 -0.16 7.59 2.95
C ARG A 436 -0.81 8.92 2.59
N VAL A 437 -1.31 9.02 1.37
CA VAL A 437 -2.04 10.19 0.86
C VAL A 437 -3.52 10.02 1.16
N VAL A 438 -4.17 11.06 1.68
CA VAL A 438 -5.62 11.06 1.92
C VAL A 438 -6.35 10.90 0.59
N CYS A 439 -7.31 10.00 0.55
CA CYS A 439 -8.10 9.73 -0.65
C CYS A 439 -8.88 10.99 -1.07
N VAL A 440 -8.67 11.44 -2.29
CA VAL A 440 -9.30 12.67 -2.82
C VAL A 440 -10.82 12.57 -2.92
N HIS A 441 -11.34 11.35 -3.12
CA HIS A 441 -12.79 11.10 -3.29
C HIS A 441 -13.58 11.13 -1.97
N CYS A 442 -12.91 10.93 -0.82
CA CYS A 442 -13.58 10.93 0.49
C CYS A 442 -12.90 11.84 1.51
N LYS A 443 -12.05 12.75 1.05
CA LYS A 443 -11.36 13.75 1.86
C LYS A 443 -12.39 14.70 2.51
N ARG A 444 -12.25 14.90 3.82
CA ARG A 444 -13.09 15.83 4.57
C ARG A 444 -12.24 16.62 5.59
N PRO A 445 -12.64 17.84 5.94
CA PRO A 445 -11.98 18.59 6.99
C PRO A 445 -12.20 17.94 8.36
N VAL A 446 -11.20 18.03 9.21
CA VAL A 446 -11.26 17.59 10.61
C VAL A 446 -10.64 18.65 11.50
N ARG A 447 -11.09 18.74 12.74
CA ARG A 447 -10.49 19.60 13.78
C ARG A 447 -9.89 18.74 14.87
N TYR A 448 -8.70 19.11 15.31
CA TYR A 448 -8.06 18.51 16.47
C TYR A 448 -8.25 19.42 17.69
N SER A 449 -8.37 18.81 18.87
CA SER A 449 -8.39 19.58 20.12
C SER A 449 -6.99 20.12 20.43
N PRO A 450 -6.88 21.21 21.21
CA PRO A 450 -5.58 21.74 21.64
C PRO A 450 -4.68 20.68 22.28
N GLU A 451 -5.27 19.77 23.07
CA GLU A 451 -4.52 18.68 23.73
C GLU A 451 -3.97 17.67 22.70
N ALA A 452 -4.72 17.39 21.62
CA ALA A 452 -4.27 16.50 20.56
C ALA A 452 -3.15 17.12 19.73
N LEU A 453 -3.17 18.43 19.52
CA LEU A 453 -2.09 19.18 18.86
C LEU A 453 -0.84 19.18 19.75
N ALA A 454 -0.97 19.56 21.03
CA ALA A 454 0.13 19.53 21.98
C ALA A 454 0.73 18.12 22.13
N GLY A 455 -0.10 17.08 22.19
CA GLY A 455 0.33 15.68 22.20
C GLY A 455 1.06 15.23 20.93
N SER A 456 0.95 16.02 19.85
CA SER A 456 1.70 15.84 18.59
C SER A 456 2.94 16.75 18.50
N GLY A 457 3.31 17.45 19.59
CA GLY A 457 4.43 18.39 19.62
C GLY A 457 4.17 19.68 18.81
N LEU A 458 2.90 20.07 18.66
CA LEU A 458 2.50 21.26 17.92
C LEU A 458 1.96 22.33 18.88
N ASP A 459 2.30 23.60 18.63
CA ASP A 459 1.71 24.72 19.33
C ASP A 459 0.24 24.89 18.89
N PRO A 460 -0.75 24.71 19.82
CA PRO A 460 -2.15 24.82 19.48
C PRO A 460 -2.55 26.17 18.87
N ASP A 461 -1.92 27.27 19.30
CA ASP A 461 -2.24 28.62 18.81
C ASP A 461 -1.77 28.80 17.36
N GLU A 462 -0.56 28.37 17.02
CA GLU A 462 0.00 28.43 15.66
C GLU A 462 -0.81 27.53 14.69
N TRP A 463 -1.20 26.33 15.15
CA TRP A 463 -1.86 25.33 14.29
C TRP A 463 -3.39 25.41 14.30
N SER A 464 -3.99 26.32 15.07
CA SER A 464 -5.45 26.53 15.11
C SER A 464 -6.06 26.92 13.76
N SER A 465 -5.30 27.65 12.95
CA SER A 465 -5.71 28.14 11.62
C SER A 465 -5.52 27.11 10.50
N VAL A 466 -4.80 26.00 10.75
CA VAL A 466 -4.52 24.98 9.75
C VAL A 466 -5.75 24.09 9.52
N GLN A 467 -6.13 23.93 8.25
CA GLN A 467 -7.22 23.03 7.86
C GLN A 467 -6.70 21.59 7.76
N PHE A 468 -6.87 20.84 8.83
CA PHE A 468 -6.58 19.41 8.80
C PHE A 468 -7.63 18.63 7.99
N VAL A 469 -7.21 17.49 7.45
CA VAL A 469 -8.05 16.61 6.64
C VAL A 469 -7.94 15.16 7.08
N GLU A 470 -8.99 14.38 6.81
CA GLU A 470 -8.97 12.93 6.89
C GLU A 470 -9.84 12.32 5.79
N GLY A 471 -9.62 11.04 5.48
CA GLY A 471 -10.47 10.28 4.56
C GLY A 471 -11.57 9.56 5.31
N ALA A 472 -12.83 9.75 4.91
CA ALA A 472 -13.97 9.07 5.50
C ALA A 472 -14.04 7.57 5.16
N GLY A 473 -13.34 7.15 4.10
CA GLY A 473 -13.45 5.81 3.51
C GLY A 473 -14.51 5.78 2.39
N CYS A 474 -14.14 5.26 1.23
CA CYS A 474 -15.01 5.09 0.07
C CYS A 474 -14.60 3.85 -0.73
N LEU A 475 -15.32 3.54 -1.81
CA LEU A 475 -15.01 2.39 -2.68
C LEU A 475 -13.61 2.50 -3.30
N GLU A 476 -13.22 3.68 -3.77
CA GLU A 476 -11.92 3.93 -4.41
C GLU A 476 -10.74 3.63 -3.48
N CYS A 477 -10.84 3.93 -2.20
CA CYS A 477 -9.83 3.62 -1.21
C CYS A 477 -10.11 2.33 -0.42
N SER A 478 -11.08 1.53 -0.84
CA SER A 478 -11.51 0.29 -0.15
C SER A 478 -11.77 0.50 1.34
N GLY A 479 -12.41 1.62 1.70
CA GLY A 479 -12.77 1.97 3.08
C GLY A 479 -11.63 2.50 3.95
N THR A 480 -10.38 2.55 3.45
CA THR A 480 -9.20 2.93 4.25
C THR A 480 -9.07 4.43 4.53
N GLY A 481 -9.72 5.28 3.73
CA GLY A 481 -9.57 6.73 3.76
C GLY A 481 -8.26 7.23 3.11
N PHE A 482 -7.38 6.32 2.61
CA PHE A 482 -6.10 6.64 1.99
C PHE A 482 -5.99 5.99 0.61
N HIS A 483 -5.28 6.64 -0.30
CA HIS A 483 -5.02 6.13 -1.63
C HIS A 483 -3.65 6.60 -2.14
N GLY A 484 -2.71 5.64 -2.24
CA GLY A 484 -1.34 5.90 -2.64
C GLY A 484 -0.46 6.46 -1.51
N ARG A 485 0.79 6.74 -1.85
CA ARG A 485 1.83 7.17 -0.93
C ARG A 485 2.61 8.34 -1.51
N SER A 486 3.18 9.18 -0.63
CA SER A 486 4.11 10.26 -0.97
C SER A 486 5.33 10.16 -0.06
N ALA A 487 6.49 10.59 -0.54
CA ALA A 487 7.66 10.64 0.30
C ALA A 487 7.67 11.92 1.16
N ILE A 488 8.22 11.76 2.35
CA ILE A 488 8.80 12.82 3.16
C ILE A 488 10.30 12.58 3.24
N SER A 489 11.07 13.62 3.26
CA SER A 489 12.52 13.55 3.15
C SER A 489 13.23 14.55 4.03
N GLU A 490 14.49 14.27 4.31
CA GLU A 490 15.48 15.22 4.80
C GLU A 490 16.76 15.05 3.98
N LEU A 491 17.31 16.13 3.49
CA LEU A 491 18.49 16.15 2.65
C LEU A 491 19.63 16.87 3.35
N LEU A 492 20.69 16.15 3.70
CA LEU A 492 21.91 16.73 4.25
C LEU A 492 22.78 17.25 3.10
N ASP A 493 22.93 18.55 3.08
CA ASP A 493 23.90 19.28 2.27
C ASP A 493 25.26 19.25 2.98
N LEU A 494 26.30 18.81 2.30
CA LEU A 494 27.62 18.66 2.90
C LEU A 494 28.45 19.95 2.69
N SER A 495 28.11 20.99 3.44
CA SER A 495 28.93 22.21 3.51
C SER A 495 30.31 21.92 4.09
N ASP A 496 31.27 22.82 3.87
CA ASP A 496 32.62 22.67 4.43
C ASP A 496 32.57 22.56 5.96
N HIS A 497 31.67 23.30 6.61
CA HIS A 497 31.49 23.23 8.06
C HIS A 497 30.99 21.85 8.52
N ILE A 498 29.97 21.31 7.86
CA ILE A 498 29.44 19.97 8.16
C ILE A 498 30.51 18.89 7.89
N ARG A 499 31.28 19.02 6.81
CA ARG A 499 32.39 18.12 6.50
C ARG A 499 33.45 18.12 7.60
N GLU A 500 33.87 19.31 8.08
CA GLU A 500 34.84 19.45 9.16
C GLU A 500 34.33 18.83 10.48
N MET A 501 33.05 19.03 10.81
CA MET A 501 32.45 18.42 11.99
C MET A 501 32.45 16.90 11.93
N ILE A 502 32.16 16.30 10.77
CA ILE A 502 32.16 14.83 10.59
C ILE A 502 33.59 14.30 10.69
N ILE A 503 34.57 14.94 10.03
CA ILE A 503 35.99 14.57 10.06
C ILE A 503 36.53 14.64 11.51
N SER A 504 36.14 15.69 12.24
CA SER A 504 36.49 15.88 13.64
C SER A 504 35.73 14.98 14.62
N ARG A 505 34.88 14.09 14.11
CA ARG A 505 34.03 13.15 14.88
C ARG A 505 33.18 13.87 15.95
N ARG A 506 32.62 15.03 15.61
CA ARG A 506 31.70 15.75 16.51
C ARG A 506 30.45 14.91 16.80
N PRO A 507 29.82 15.09 17.97
CA PRO A 507 28.56 14.42 18.28
C PRO A 507 27.49 14.65 17.19
N THR A 508 26.71 13.62 16.88
CA THR A 508 25.65 13.69 15.85
C THR A 508 24.60 14.77 16.16
N SER A 509 24.37 15.07 17.44
CA SER A 509 23.49 16.16 17.88
C SER A 509 24.00 17.55 17.49
N GLU A 510 25.31 17.76 17.51
CA GLU A 510 25.91 19.03 17.06
C GLU A 510 25.81 19.16 15.54
N ILE A 511 26.07 18.07 14.81
CA ILE A 511 25.94 18.02 13.35
C ILE A 511 24.48 18.28 12.95
N LYS A 512 23.50 17.65 13.65
CA LYS A 512 22.06 17.88 13.41
C LYS A 512 21.72 19.37 13.58
N ARG A 513 22.18 19.99 14.68
CA ARG A 513 21.93 21.41 14.95
C ARG A 513 22.53 22.31 13.86
N ALA A 514 23.80 22.10 13.50
CA ALA A 514 24.47 22.89 12.47
C ALA A 514 23.76 22.74 11.10
N ALA A 515 23.34 21.52 10.72
CA ALA A 515 22.58 21.30 9.51
C ALA A 515 21.24 22.06 9.51
N GLY A 516 20.54 22.11 10.66
CA GLY A 516 19.32 22.90 10.82
C GLY A 516 19.56 24.41 10.70
N GLU A 517 20.65 24.92 11.29
CA GLU A 517 21.08 26.33 11.17
C GLU A 517 21.42 26.68 9.70
N GLU A 518 21.92 25.75 8.90
CA GLU A 518 22.16 25.89 7.47
C GLU A 518 20.89 25.67 6.60
N GLY A 519 19.72 25.51 7.21
CA GLY A 519 18.42 25.43 6.53
C GLY A 519 18.06 24.04 6.04
N MET A 520 18.59 22.98 6.65
CA MET A 520 18.12 21.62 6.41
C MET A 520 16.72 21.44 7.00
N MET A 521 15.78 20.93 6.19
CA MET A 521 14.46 20.52 6.64
C MET A 521 14.54 19.09 7.16
N PHE A 522 14.07 18.84 8.38
CA PHE A 522 14.05 17.49 8.94
C PHE A 522 12.81 16.71 8.51
N LEU A 523 12.84 15.37 8.66
CA LEU A 523 11.73 14.49 8.29
C LEU A 523 10.39 14.94 8.91
N ARG A 524 10.40 15.42 10.17
CA ARG A 524 9.20 15.89 10.84
C ARG A 524 8.64 17.15 10.18
N ASP A 525 9.49 18.09 9.83
CA ASP A 525 9.09 19.36 9.19
C ASP A 525 8.54 19.10 7.78
N SER A 526 9.22 18.23 7.02
CA SER A 526 8.75 17.75 5.72
C SER A 526 7.35 17.11 5.82
N ALA A 527 7.12 16.29 6.85
CA ALA A 527 5.83 15.67 7.10
C ALA A 527 4.75 16.70 7.49
N LEU A 528 5.08 17.67 8.34
CA LEU A 528 4.17 18.74 8.74
C LEU A 528 3.79 19.66 7.56
N ALA A 529 4.71 19.92 6.65
CA ALA A 529 4.40 20.63 5.41
C ALA A 529 3.31 19.88 4.59
N LYS A 530 3.42 18.55 4.49
CA LYS A 530 2.40 17.71 3.81
C LYS A 530 1.03 17.73 4.52
N VAL A 531 1.03 17.88 5.86
CA VAL A 531 -0.23 18.08 6.61
C VAL A 531 -0.85 19.44 6.31
N ARG A 532 -0.05 20.52 6.26
CA ARG A 532 -0.52 21.87 5.89
C ARG A 532 -1.09 21.91 4.47
N GLU A 533 -0.49 21.19 3.54
CA GLU A 533 -0.99 21.02 2.17
C GLU A 533 -2.25 20.13 2.09
N GLY A 534 -2.64 19.49 3.19
CA GLY A 534 -3.76 18.56 3.22
C GLY A 534 -3.52 17.28 2.42
N VAL A 535 -2.27 16.87 2.21
CA VAL A 535 -1.89 15.63 1.51
C VAL A 535 -2.10 14.42 2.40
N THR A 536 -1.81 14.56 3.70
CA THR A 536 -1.87 13.48 4.69
C THR A 536 -2.50 13.94 6.00
N THR A 537 -2.60 13.03 6.96
CA THR A 537 -3.18 13.32 8.29
C THR A 537 -2.10 13.46 9.35
N LEU A 538 -2.39 14.21 10.42
CA LEU A 538 -1.52 14.30 11.59
C LEU A 538 -1.27 12.92 12.25
N LYS A 539 -2.31 12.08 12.31
CA LYS A 539 -2.20 10.69 12.79
C LYS A 539 -1.24 9.84 11.98
N GLU A 540 -1.17 10.05 10.67
CA GLU A 540 -0.27 9.28 9.79
C GLU A 540 1.18 9.68 10.01
N ILE A 541 1.49 10.98 10.06
CA ILE A 541 2.87 11.43 10.27
C ILE A 541 3.41 11.08 11.65
N ASN A 542 2.56 11.05 12.69
CA ASN A 542 2.94 10.63 14.05
C ASN A 542 3.34 9.14 14.13
N LYS A 543 2.96 8.30 13.14
CA LYS A 543 3.39 6.90 13.07
C LYS A 543 4.78 6.73 12.46
N VAL A 544 5.21 7.66 11.64
CA VAL A 544 6.43 7.53 10.82
C VAL A 544 7.53 8.51 11.19
N THR A 545 7.22 9.54 11.99
CA THR A 545 8.19 10.52 12.49
C THR A 545 8.16 10.57 14.01
N PHE A 546 9.29 10.91 14.63
CA PHE A 546 9.33 11.15 16.07
C PHE A 546 8.68 12.50 16.41
N ILE A 547 8.02 12.55 17.54
CA ILE A 547 7.54 13.78 18.17
C ILE A 547 8.68 14.25 19.08
N GLU A 548 9.30 15.37 18.73
CA GLU A 548 10.36 16.01 19.54
C GLU A 548 9.77 16.99 20.54
#